data_331050145e2ac28cb1f25dda4e29ba4c
#
_entry.id   331050145e2ac28cb1f25dda4e29ba4c
#
_cell.length_a   1.000
_cell.length_b   1.000
_cell.length_c   1.000
_cell.angle_alpha   90.00
_cell.angle_beta   90.00
_cell.angle_gamma   90.00
#
_symmetry.space_group_name_H-M   'P 1'
#
loop_
_entity.id
_entity.type
_entity.pdbx_description
1 polymer ?
#
loop_
_entity_poly.entity_id
_entity_poly.type
_entity_poly.pdbx_seq_one_letter_code
_entity_poly.pdbx_strand_id
1 'polypeptide(L)'
;MSVFRSGLLVLTSPLSALSLRLVPILASAARLVQDTLYIHLQPGLSLTGSTQPHSTYVPATSEVYTLISKLYANADIHRHLNVRVLLTNILNQGAAPPALGSVQNLSQPPEVVLTDFETRDGGQSNPVKQRLERYATSCYSCRPNLISVLLYPEYELEVSDEELSAQHETNATEEPLQSYSDVVVGGTFDRLHNGHKILLSVSCMLAENRLVVGVSDRDLLENKMLKELILPFEQRVAQLSEFLVDIKPSLRYEISPLFDYFGPSITDGKLKCIIVSEETLKGGLAVNRRRVENGLPELAVHIIKLALDPLHGRNEEEKISSSSLRYRLLGTLLHPPHKDPGVPCHPYVIGLTGGSGSGKSSIAQHLVRLGAFHLDMDSLGHNIYHPGGPVYAQVVEAFGTDILKEDGTINRQILGAKVFRDQEQLTRLNNIMWPVMARIAKEKIDEAAAQGNAVCVLDAAMLLEAGWADLVHEVWTVIIPEDEALRRIIARDRLSEESARLRLQSQMSNSQRVKQSHVVLSTLWEPAVTCELVEKAWALLQKRLKEE
;
A
#
# COMPACT_ATOMS: atom_id res chain seq x y z
N MET A 1 -3.79 13.85 -25.70
CA MET A 1 -2.78 12.82 -26.01
C MET A 1 -3.37 11.49 -25.64
N SER A 2 -3.13 10.44 -26.43
CA SER A 2 -3.54 9.07 -26.06
C SER A 2 -2.72 8.64 -24.86
N VAL A 3 -3.38 8.12 -23.82
CA VAL A 3 -2.74 7.60 -22.62
C VAL A 3 -2.78 6.06 -22.69
N PHE A 4 -1.64 5.40 -22.43
CA PHE A 4 -1.46 3.96 -22.51
C PHE A 4 -1.38 3.38 -21.08
N ARG A 5 -1.90 2.17 -20.88
CA ARG A 5 -1.80 1.51 -19.56
C ARG A 5 -0.38 1.06 -19.26
N SER A 6 0.31 0.50 -20.26
CA SER A 6 1.66 -0.03 -20.08
C SER A 6 2.60 0.50 -21.16
N GLY A 7 3.85 0.79 -20.77
CA GLY A 7 4.88 1.29 -21.65
C GLY A 7 6.25 0.66 -21.42
N LEU A 8 7.06 0.64 -22.49
CA LEU A 8 8.47 0.26 -22.44
C LEU A 8 9.33 1.46 -22.81
N LEU A 9 10.11 1.98 -21.88
CA LEU A 9 11.06 3.06 -22.12
C LEU A 9 12.46 2.48 -22.38
N VAL A 10 12.95 2.62 -23.60
CA VAL A 10 14.29 2.20 -24.03
C VAL A 10 15.22 3.40 -23.96
N LEU A 11 16.15 3.39 -23.01
CA LEU A 11 17.12 4.45 -22.78
C LEU A 11 18.41 4.16 -23.55
N THR A 12 18.70 4.98 -24.55
CA THR A 12 19.80 4.80 -25.50
C THR A 12 21.00 5.69 -25.25
N SER A 13 20.84 6.75 -24.47
CA SER A 13 21.92 7.67 -24.10
C SER A 13 22.98 6.99 -23.22
N PRO A 14 24.23 7.47 -23.23
CA PRO A 14 25.27 7.00 -22.31
C PRO A 14 24.84 7.13 -20.86
N LEU A 15 25.28 6.21 -19.99
CA LEU A 15 24.85 6.13 -18.58
C LEU A 15 25.14 7.44 -17.81
N SER A 16 26.29 8.07 -18.05
CA SER A 16 26.68 9.34 -17.45
C SER A 16 25.71 10.46 -17.81
N ALA A 17 25.31 10.56 -19.08
CA ALA A 17 24.35 11.55 -19.56
C ALA A 17 22.93 11.28 -19.03
N LEU A 18 22.53 10.01 -18.91
CA LEU A 18 21.22 9.63 -18.38
C LEU A 18 21.01 10.14 -16.95
N SER A 19 22.04 10.08 -16.10
CA SER A 19 21.94 10.53 -14.70
C SER A 19 21.44 11.97 -14.55
N LEU A 20 21.75 12.85 -15.50
CA LEU A 20 21.34 14.26 -15.50
C LEU A 20 19.94 14.46 -16.15
N ARG A 21 19.52 13.55 -17.04
CA ARG A 21 18.33 13.67 -17.87
C ARG A 21 17.14 12.86 -17.39
N LEU A 22 17.27 12.12 -16.27
CA LEU A 22 16.24 11.19 -15.77
C LEU A 22 14.90 11.87 -15.48
N VAL A 23 14.93 13.01 -14.77
CA VAL A 23 13.71 13.70 -14.32
C VAL A 23 12.83 14.11 -15.51
N PRO A 24 13.33 14.87 -16.53
CA PRO A 24 12.51 15.25 -17.66
C PRO A 24 12.08 14.05 -18.53
N ILE A 25 12.91 13.01 -18.65
CA ILE A 25 12.55 11.80 -19.39
C ILE A 25 11.38 11.06 -18.69
N LEU A 26 11.49 10.86 -17.38
CA LEU A 26 10.43 10.21 -16.57
C LEU A 26 9.14 11.04 -16.58
N ALA A 27 9.23 12.36 -16.46
CA ALA A 27 8.06 13.25 -16.55
C ALA A 27 7.36 13.15 -17.90
N SER A 28 8.13 13.07 -19.00
CA SER A 28 7.58 12.90 -20.35
C SER A 28 6.91 11.54 -20.53
N ALA A 29 7.52 10.46 -20.02
CA ALA A 29 6.96 9.12 -20.04
C ALA A 29 5.67 9.04 -19.18
N ALA A 30 5.67 9.67 -17.98
CA ALA A 30 4.53 9.68 -17.06
C ALA A 30 3.28 10.38 -17.61
N ARG A 31 3.42 11.27 -18.60
CA ARG A 31 2.29 11.88 -19.32
C ARG A 31 1.63 10.93 -20.33
N LEU A 32 2.33 9.88 -20.73
CA LEU A 32 1.88 8.94 -21.76
C LEU A 32 1.47 7.58 -21.20
N VAL A 33 2.04 7.16 -20.04
CA VAL A 33 1.78 5.87 -19.41
C VAL A 33 1.04 6.08 -18.09
N GLN A 34 -0.02 5.30 -17.87
CA GLN A 34 -0.90 5.44 -16.71
C GLN A 34 -0.57 4.49 -15.55
N ASP A 35 -0.20 3.23 -15.87
CA ASP A 35 -0.09 2.19 -14.84
C ASP A 35 1.34 1.64 -14.70
N THR A 36 1.87 0.94 -15.72
CA THR A 36 3.17 0.26 -15.63
C THR A 36 4.17 0.77 -16.67
N LEU A 37 5.34 1.20 -16.20
CA LEU A 37 6.45 1.63 -17.05
C LEU A 37 7.66 0.72 -16.84
N TYR A 38 7.98 -0.08 -17.85
CA TYR A 38 9.23 -0.82 -17.91
C TYR A 38 10.33 0.09 -18.43
N ILE A 39 11.51 0.02 -17.81
CA ILE A 39 12.69 0.79 -18.25
C ILE A 39 13.79 -0.19 -18.64
N HIS A 40 14.28 -0.07 -19.86
CA HIS A 40 15.32 -0.89 -20.42
C HIS A 40 16.54 -0.04 -20.78
N LEU A 41 17.65 -0.29 -20.10
CA LEU A 41 18.91 0.43 -20.34
C LEU A 41 19.63 -0.16 -21.55
N GLN A 42 19.80 0.62 -22.61
CA GLN A 42 20.45 0.21 -23.85
C GLN A 42 21.43 1.29 -24.35
N PRO A 43 22.45 1.64 -23.53
CA PRO A 43 23.39 2.67 -23.92
C PRO A 43 24.08 2.33 -25.23
N GLY A 44 24.07 3.26 -26.16
CA GLY A 44 24.67 3.08 -27.49
C GLY A 44 23.85 2.25 -28.49
N LEU A 45 22.59 1.89 -28.16
CA LEU A 45 21.69 1.26 -29.14
C LEU A 45 21.49 2.19 -30.34
N SER A 46 21.88 1.74 -31.54
CA SER A 46 21.68 2.48 -32.77
C SER A 46 20.31 2.16 -33.38
N LEU A 47 19.46 3.16 -33.50
CA LEU A 47 18.19 3.12 -34.20
C LEU A 47 18.27 3.71 -35.62
N THR A 48 19.48 4.01 -36.10
CA THR A 48 19.77 4.50 -37.47
C THR A 48 20.60 3.47 -38.23
N GLY A 49 20.71 3.58 -39.56
CA GLY A 49 21.52 2.67 -40.40
C GLY A 49 20.74 1.51 -41.00
N SER A 50 21.39 0.55 -41.64
CA SER A 50 20.78 -0.58 -42.37
C SER A 50 20.70 -1.89 -41.57
N THR A 51 21.48 -2.02 -40.48
CA THR A 51 21.52 -3.24 -39.64
C THR A 51 20.33 -3.29 -38.69
N GLN A 52 19.90 -4.50 -38.34
CA GLN A 52 18.91 -4.67 -37.26
C GLN A 52 19.49 -4.22 -35.92
N PRO A 53 18.71 -3.49 -35.09
CA PRO A 53 19.16 -3.11 -33.76
C PRO A 53 19.28 -4.38 -32.87
N HIS A 54 20.43 -4.54 -32.24
CA HIS A 54 20.72 -5.64 -31.31
C HIS A 54 20.84 -5.11 -29.88
N SER A 55 20.39 -5.90 -28.92
CA SER A 55 20.59 -5.59 -27.50
C SER A 55 22.06 -5.43 -27.16
N THR A 56 22.38 -4.37 -26.43
CA THR A 56 23.70 -4.17 -25.81
C THR A 56 23.68 -4.72 -24.38
N TYR A 57 24.79 -5.29 -23.95
CA TYR A 57 24.95 -5.74 -22.58
C TYR A 57 25.64 -4.65 -21.76
N VAL A 58 25.11 -4.44 -20.55
CA VAL A 58 25.60 -3.45 -19.62
C VAL A 58 26.30 -4.19 -18.48
N PRO A 59 27.57 -3.87 -18.15
CA PRO A 59 28.22 -4.49 -17.00
C PRO A 59 27.56 -4.04 -15.69
N ALA A 60 27.42 -4.96 -14.75
CA ALA A 60 26.92 -4.65 -13.40
C ALA A 60 28.02 -3.91 -12.61
N THR A 61 27.92 -2.58 -12.59
CA THR A 61 28.89 -1.67 -11.92
C THR A 61 28.21 -0.81 -10.86
N SER A 62 29.02 -0.16 -10.03
CA SER A 62 28.53 0.84 -9.06
C SER A 62 27.79 2.00 -9.73
N GLU A 63 28.17 2.37 -10.97
CA GLU A 63 27.46 3.40 -11.76
C GLU A 63 26.05 2.94 -12.11
N VAL A 64 25.89 1.71 -12.63
CA VAL A 64 24.58 1.12 -12.97
C VAL A 64 23.70 0.99 -11.74
N TYR A 65 24.25 0.54 -10.62
CA TYR A 65 23.56 0.52 -9.33
C TYR A 65 23.02 1.90 -8.93
N THR A 66 23.89 2.91 -9.03
CA THR A 66 23.54 4.31 -8.67
C THR A 66 22.45 4.85 -9.61
N LEU A 67 22.55 4.57 -10.92
CA LEU A 67 21.55 4.97 -11.91
C LEU A 67 20.18 4.32 -11.64
N ILE A 68 20.14 3.01 -11.36
CA ILE A 68 18.88 2.30 -11.03
C ILE A 68 18.26 2.88 -9.76
N SER A 69 19.07 3.14 -8.74
CA SER A 69 18.59 3.75 -7.50
C SER A 69 18.00 5.15 -7.75
N LYS A 70 18.66 5.98 -8.56
CA LYS A 70 18.14 7.29 -8.97
C LYS A 70 16.87 7.19 -9.81
N LEU A 71 16.77 6.21 -10.71
CA LEU A 71 15.56 5.97 -11.52
C LEU A 71 14.35 5.73 -10.62
N TYR A 72 14.45 4.82 -9.66
CA TYR A 72 13.35 4.53 -8.75
C TYR A 72 13.05 5.71 -7.80
N ALA A 73 14.07 6.39 -7.27
CA ALA A 73 13.87 7.54 -6.40
C ALA A 73 13.15 8.69 -7.11
N ASN A 74 13.55 9.02 -8.36
CA ASN A 74 12.89 10.07 -9.14
C ASN A 74 11.51 9.64 -9.65
N ALA A 75 11.29 8.35 -9.88
CA ALA A 75 9.98 7.83 -10.27
C ALA A 75 8.92 7.98 -9.14
N ASP A 76 9.32 8.15 -7.88
CA ASP A 76 8.39 8.30 -6.75
C ASP A 76 7.58 9.58 -6.81
N ILE A 77 8.04 10.60 -7.53
CA ILE A 77 7.26 11.82 -7.84
C ILE A 77 6.00 11.48 -8.66
N HIS A 78 6.07 10.45 -9.51
CA HIS A 78 4.98 9.97 -10.35
C HIS A 78 4.27 8.77 -9.71
N ARG A 79 3.64 8.96 -8.56
CA ARG A 79 3.06 7.91 -7.69
C ARG A 79 2.04 6.99 -8.37
N HIS A 80 1.48 7.38 -9.49
CA HIS A 80 0.57 6.55 -10.28
C HIS A 80 1.32 5.48 -11.09
N LEU A 81 2.63 5.66 -11.36
CA LEU A 81 3.41 4.73 -12.15
C LEU A 81 4.03 3.61 -11.30
N ASN A 82 3.79 2.38 -11.76
CA ASN A 82 4.53 1.21 -11.31
C ASN A 82 5.76 1.02 -12.20
N VAL A 83 6.87 1.70 -11.86
CA VAL A 83 8.12 1.60 -12.62
C VAL A 83 8.84 0.29 -12.31
N ARG A 84 9.37 -0.39 -13.35
CA ARG A 84 10.16 -1.64 -13.29
C ARG A 84 11.39 -1.53 -14.19
N VAL A 85 12.58 -1.51 -13.62
CA VAL A 85 13.84 -1.51 -14.39
C VAL A 85 14.20 -2.95 -14.76
N LEU A 86 14.30 -3.24 -16.06
CA LEU A 86 14.63 -4.56 -16.57
C LEU A 86 16.14 -4.80 -16.46
N LEU A 87 16.52 -5.97 -15.92
CA LEU A 87 17.91 -6.31 -15.59
C LEU A 87 18.47 -7.43 -16.47
N THR A 88 17.72 -7.90 -17.47
CA THR A 88 18.08 -9.05 -18.31
C THR A 88 19.35 -8.86 -19.11
N ASN A 89 19.67 -7.64 -19.50
CA ASN A 89 20.89 -7.30 -20.22
C ASN A 89 22.01 -6.75 -19.32
N ILE A 90 21.79 -6.71 -17.99
CA ILE A 90 22.82 -6.31 -17.03
C ILE A 90 23.53 -7.57 -16.54
N LEU A 91 24.82 -7.68 -16.88
CA LEU A 91 25.59 -8.90 -16.62
C LEU A 91 26.70 -8.67 -15.60
N ASN A 92 26.85 -9.63 -14.71
CA ASN A 92 28.00 -9.71 -13.80
C ASN A 92 29.29 -10.04 -14.57
N GLN A 93 30.42 -9.67 -14.01
CA GLN A 93 31.73 -9.94 -14.62
C GLN A 93 31.92 -11.46 -14.82
N GLY A 94 32.23 -11.86 -16.04
CA GLY A 94 32.42 -13.28 -16.40
C GLY A 94 31.14 -14.05 -16.69
N ALA A 95 29.96 -13.44 -16.56
CA ALA A 95 28.72 -14.09 -16.96
C ALA A 95 28.61 -14.19 -18.49
N ALA A 96 28.24 -15.36 -19.00
CA ALA A 96 27.96 -15.51 -20.41
C ALA A 96 26.66 -14.79 -20.78
N PRO A 97 26.61 -14.08 -21.95
CA PRO A 97 25.38 -13.51 -22.43
C PRO A 97 24.30 -14.59 -22.59
N PRO A 98 23.06 -14.33 -22.20
CA PRO A 98 21.97 -15.27 -22.43
C PRO A 98 21.84 -15.58 -23.93
N ALA A 99 21.45 -16.80 -24.26
CA ALA A 99 21.27 -17.23 -25.65
C ALA A 99 20.29 -16.27 -26.36
N LEU A 100 20.72 -15.75 -27.50
CA LEU A 100 19.89 -14.89 -28.36
C LEU A 100 18.64 -15.66 -28.80
N GLY A 101 17.45 -15.17 -28.49
CA GLY A 101 16.25 -15.63 -29.17
C GLY A 101 14.98 -15.89 -28.36
N SER A 102 14.96 -15.78 -27.05
CA SER A 102 13.69 -15.89 -26.32
C SER A 102 13.10 -14.52 -25.98
N VAL A 103 11.93 -14.24 -26.53
CA VAL A 103 11.13 -13.06 -26.17
C VAL A 103 10.73 -13.18 -24.70
N GLN A 104 11.09 -12.19 -23.90
CA GLN A 104 10.70 -12.16 -22.49
C GLN A 104 9.22 -11.81 -22.33
N ASN A 105 8.47 -12.64 -21.60
CA ASN A 105 7.10 -12.34 -21.24
C ASN A 105 7.07 -11.37 -20.06
N LEU A 106 6.43 -10.23 -20.26
CA LEU A 106 6.19 -9.24 -19.21
C LEU A 106 4.75 -9.39 -18.68
N SER A 107 4.56 -9.19 -17.38
CA SER A 107 3.24 -9.34 -16.75
C SER A 107 2.21 -8.35 -17.32
N GLN A 108 2.66 -7.18 -17.75
CA GLN A 108 1.85 -6.16 -18.43
C GLN A 108 2.43 -5.86 -19.81
N PRO A 109 2.04 -6.58 -20.89
CA PRO A 109 2.60 -6.37 -22.20
C PRO A 109 2.50 -4.92 -22.66
N PRO A 110 3.62 -4.26 -23.06
CA PRO A 110 3.64 -2.85 -23.43
C PRO A 110 2.72 -2.52 -24.62
N GLU A 111 1.95 -1.43 -24.48
CA GLU A 111 1.11 -0.83 -25.53
C GLU A 111 1.86 0.26 -26.29
N VAL A 112 2.85 0.86 -25.66
CA VAL A 112 3.70 1.89 -26.23
C VAL A 112 5.17 1.62 -25.93
N VAL A 113 6.04 1.87 -26.91
CA VAL A 113 7.48 1.91 -26.72
C VAL A 113 7.98 3.34 -26.86
N LEU A 114 8.72 3.80 -25.86
CA LEU A 114 9.25 5.15 -25.72
C LEU A 114 10.79 5.10 -25.80
N THR A 115 11.41 6.17 -26.29
CA THR A 115 12.87 6.28 -26.26
C THR A 115 13.33 7.73 -26.11
N ASP A 116 14.48 7.91 -25.48
CA ASP A 116 15.23 9.15 -25.40
C ASP A 116 16.13 9.40 -26.63
N PHE A 117 16.05 8.52 -27.66
CA PHE A 117 16.87 8.61 -28.85
C PHE A 117 16.55 9.90 -29.65
N GLU A 118 17.57 10.72 -29.89
CA GLU A 118 17.44 11.97 -30.61
C GLU A 118 17.72 11.77 -32.11
N THR A 119 16.81 12.28 -32.96
CA THR A 119 17.00 12.32 -34.38
C THR A 119 17.49 13.72 -34.80
N ARG A 120 18.58 13.79 -35.53
CA ARG A 120 19.15 15.08 -36.03
C ARG A 120 18.27 15.74 -37.06
N ASP A 121 17.47 14.98 -37.83
CA ASP A 121 16.60 15.45 -38.88
C ASP A 121 15.18 14.91 -38.73
N GLY A 122 14.15 15.74 -38.78
CA GLY A 122 12.73 15.38 -38.67
C GLY A 122 12.25 14.32 -39.68
N GLY A 123 12.92 14.18 -40.83
CA GLY A 123 12.62 13.15 -41.83
C GLY A 123 13.02 11.73 -41.45
N GLN A 124 13.85 11.54 -40.42
CA GLN A 124 14.29 10.23 -39.95
C GLN A 124 13.40 9.63 -38.83
N SER A 125 12.39 10.34 -38.37
CA SER A 125 11.58 9.90 -37.22
C SER A 125 10.80 8.60 -37.50
N ASN A 126 10.20 8.42 -38.70
CA ASN A 126 9.45 7.21 -39.02
C ASN A 126 10.31 5.95 -39.13
N PRO A 127 11.47 5.94 -39.81
CA PRO A 127 12.38 4.79 -39.81
C PRO A 127 12.85 4.40 -38.40
N VAL A 128 13.17 5.39 -37.55
CA VAL A 128 13.59 5.16 -36.17
C VAL A 128 12.46 4.54 -35.35
N LYS A 129 11.24 5.04 -35.48
CA LYS A 129 10.06 4.46 -34.82
C LYS A 129 9.84 3.00 -35.20
N GLN A 130 9.85 2.66 -36.47
CA GLN A 130 9.69 1.28 -36.96
C GLN A 130 10.78 0.35 -36.43
N ARG A 131 12.02 0.83 -36.32
CA ARG A 131 13.11 0.04 -35.73
C ARG A 131 12.97 -0.15 -34.24
N LEU A 132 12.54 0.87 -33.53
CA LEU A 132 12.25 0.79 -32.10
C LEU A 132 11.16 -0.26 -31.82
N GLU A 133 10.09 -0.29 -32.63
CA GLU A 133 9.02 -1.30 -32.53
C GLU A 133 9.54 -2.71 -32.79
N ARG A 134 10.34 -2.89 -33.85
CA ARG A 134 10.98 -4.19 -34.16
C ARG A 134 11.91 -4.62 -33.03
N TYR A 135 12.70 -3.69 -32.48
CA TYR A 135 13.56 -3.97 -31.35
C TYR A 135 12.75 -4.44 -30.12
N ALA A 136 11.73 -3.65 -29.73
CA ALA A 136 10.89 -3.96 -28.60
C ALA A 136 10.21 -5.34 -28.73
N THR A 137 9.64 -5.64 -29.90
CA THR A 137 8.96 -6.92 -30.16
C THR A 137 9.92 -8.11 -30.31
N SER A 138 11.19 -7.88 -30.63
CA SER A 138 12.21 -8.91 -30.63
C SER A 138 12.69 -9.30 -29.22
N CYS A 139 12.57 -8.40 -28.27
CA CYS A 139 13.02 -8.60 -26.90
C CYS A 139 11.89 -8.97 -25.94
N TYR A 140 10.69 -8.43 -26.15
CA TYR A 140 9.58 -8.52 -25.19
C TYR A 140 8.24 -8.84 -25.86
N SER A 141 7.36 -9.53 -25.11
CA SER A 141 5.97 -9.72 -25.50
C SER A 141 5.21 -8.39 -25.42
N CYS A 142 5.01 -7.74 -26.55
CA CYS A 142 4.28 -6.48 -26.67
C CYS A 142 2.85 -6.70 -27.17
N ARG A 143 1.98 -5.70 -26.99
CA ARG A 143 0.63 -5.71 -27.59
C ARG A 143 0.71 -5.67 -29.13
N PRO A 144 -0.26 -6.26 -29.87
CA PRO A 144 -0.23 -6.35 -31.31
C PRO A 144 -0.14 -4.98 -32.04
N ASN A 145 -0.73 -3.95 -31.46
CA ASN A 145 -0.75 -2.59 -32.01
C ASN A 145 0.21 -1.67 -31.25
N LEU A 146 1.44 -2.14 -31.02
CA LEU A 146 2.48 -1.36 -30.35
C LEU A 146 2.72 -0.05 -31.08
N ILE A 147 2.70 1.05 -30.35
CA ILE A 147 2.97 2.41 -30.87
C ILE A 147 4.33 2.85 -30.36
N SER A 148 5.11 3.53 -31.20
CA SER A 148 6.40 4.09 -30.82
C SER A 148 6.36 5.61 -30.71
N VAL A 149 7.00 6.15 -29.66
CA VAL A 149 7.10 7.59 -29.40
C VAL A 149 8.55 7.95 -29.08
N LEU A 150 9.06 8.95 -29.79
CA LEU A 150 10.33 9.58 -29.45
C LEU A 150 10.05 10.67 -28.42
N LEU A 151 10.72 10.61 -27.29
CA LEU A 151 10.60 11.62 -26.25
C LEU A 151 11.52 12.79 -26.60
N TYR A 152 10.97 14.00 -26.64
CA TYR A 152 11.73 15.25 -26.75
C TYR A 152 11.49 16.03 -25.45
N PRO A 153 12.16 15.65 -24.35
CA PRO A 153 11.98 16.37 -23.11
C PRO A 153 12.50 17.80 -23.28
N GLU A 154 11.67 18.77 -22.89
CA GLU A 154 12.11 20.16 -22.83
C GLU A 154 13.15 20.27 -21.71
N TYR A 155 14.39 20.56 -22.08
CA TYR A 155 15.44 20.89 -21.14
C TYR A 155 15.40 22.40 -20.93
N GLU A 156 15.04 22.86 -19.74
CA GLU A 156 15.47 24.18 -19.28
C GLU A 156 16.98 24.12 -19.07
N LEU A 157 17.74 24.33 -20.15
CA LEU A 157 19.21 24.42 -20.13
C LEU A 157 19.62 25.75 -19.52
N GLU A 158 19.64 25.84 -18.20
CA GLU A 158 20.57 26.72 -17.48
C GLU A 158 21.61 25.90 -16.70
N VAL A 159 22.15 24.87 -17.31
CA VAL A 159 23.39 24.25 -16.81
C VAL A 159 24.51 24.83 -17.66
N SER A 160 25.29 25.74 -17.09
CA SER A 160 26.45 26.31 -17.76
C SER A 160 27.43 25.19 -18.14
N ASP A 161 28.05 25.30 -19.31
CA ASP A 161 29.11 24.36 -19.77
C ASP A 161 30.26 24.19 -18.75
N GLU A 162 30.38 25.10 -17.79
CA GLU A 162 31.33 25.04 -16.68
C GLU A 162 30.95 24.03 -15.59
N GLU A 163 29.64 23.79 -15.34
CA GLU A 163 29.21 22.74 -14.41
C GLU A 163 29.30 21.33 -15.00
N LEU A 164 29.19 21.20 -16.32
CA LEU A 164 29.46 19.94 -17.04
C LEU A 164 30.93 19.55 -17.00
N SER A 165 31.84 20.53 -17.02
CA SER A 165 33.30 20.27 -16.95
C SER A 165 33.81 20.00 -15.52
N ALA A 166 33.22 20.61 -14.50
CA ALA A 166 33.61 20.42 -13.11
C ALA A 166 33.19 19.06 -12.52
N GLN A 167 32.17 18.37 -13.07
CA GLN A 167 31.72 17.05 -12.64
C GLN A 167 32.49 15.88 -13.30
N HIS A 168 33.35 16.14 -14.25
CA HIS A 168 34.21 15.12 -14.86
C HIS A 168 35.36 14.62 -13.96
N GLU A 169 35.56 15.18 -12.78
CA GLU A 169 36.65 14.77 -11.87
C GLU A 169 36.23 13.92 -10.67
N THR A 170 34.95 13.56 -10.52
CA THR A 170 34.64 12.43 -9.63
C THR A 170 34.74 11.15 -10.44
N ASN A 171 35.91 10.52 -10.41
CA ASN A 171 36.15 9.13 -10.80
C ASN A 171 35.15 8.20 -10.06
N ALA A 172 33.94 8.12 -10.56
CA ALA A 172 33.06 6.99 -10.27
C ALA A 172 33.74 5.80 -10.94
N THR A 173 34.55 5.11 -10.17
CA THR A 173 35.29 3.93 -10.62
C THR A 173 34.29 2.96 -11.26
N GLU A 174 34.55 2.50 -12.48
CA GLU A 174 33.88 1.40 -13.17
C GLU A 174 34.09 0.08 -12.38
N GLU A 175 34.08 0.14 -11.06
CA GLU A 175 34.28 -1.04 -10.23
C GLU A 175 33.13 -1.99 -10.40
N PRO A 176 33.38 -3.22 -10.88
CA PRO A 176 32.36 -4.23 -11.02
C PRO A 176 31.76 -4.56 -9.65
N LEU A 177 30.47 -4.72 -9.59
CA LEU A 177 29.79 -5.20 -8.39
C LEU A 177 30.20 -6.65 -8.13
N GLN A 178 30.55 -6.95 -6.89
CA GLN A 178 30.83 -8.31 -6.47
C GLN A 178 29.52 -9.11 -6.50
N SER A 179 29.50 -10.22 -7.23
CA SER A 179 28.35 -11.11 -7.30
C SER A 179 28.53 -12.34 -6.42
N TYR A 180 27.41 -13.02 -6.12
CA TYR A 180 27.36 -14.16 -5.23
C TYR A 180 26.38 -15.21 -5.79
N SER A 181 26.72 -16.50 -5.64
CA SER A 181 25.88 -17.59 -6.14
C SER A 181 24.44 -17.51 -5.60
N ASP A 182 24.30 -17.34 -4.30
CA ASP A 182 23.01 -17.31 -3.58
C ASP A 182 22.95 -16.12 -2.64
N VAL A 183 21.91 -15.33 -2.79
CA VAL A 183 21.68 -14.09 -2.03
C VAL A 183 20.38 -14.21 -1.23
N VAL A 184 20.34 -13.62 -0.04
CA VAL A 184 19.12 -13.54 0.78
C VAL A 184 18.77 -12.09 1.11
N VAL A 185 17.47 -11.83 1.10
CA VAL A 185 16.88 -10.54 1.50
C VAL A 185 15.60 -10.82 2.28
N GLY A 186 15.32 -10.00 3.28
CA GLY A 186 14.08 -10.10 4.09
C GLY A 186 13.38 -8.77 4.21
N GLY A 187 12.05 -8.81 4.32
CA GLY A 187 11.24 -7.62 4.50
C GLY A 187 9.76 -7.92 4.62
N THR A 188 8.95 -6.90 4.91
CA THR A 188 7.49 -7.02 4.91
C THR A 188 6.92 -7.02 3.50
N PHE A 189 7.54 -6.30 2.58
CA PHE A 189 7.15 -6.10 1.19
C PHE A 189 5.67 -5.73 1.03
N ASP A 190 5.18 -4.92 1.97
CA ASP A 190 3.83 -4.39 1.90
C ASP A 190 3.77 -3.24 0.90
N ARG A 191 2.91 -3.37 -0.12
CA ARG A 191 2.76 -2.39 -1.21
C ARG A 191 4.13 -2.04 -1.81
N LEU A 192 4.63 -2.89 -2.71
CA LEU A 192 5.94 -2.75 -3.35
C LEU A 192 6.19 -1.32 -3.84
N HIS A 193 6.83 -0.51 -2.99
CA HIS A 193 7.23 0.86 -3.29
C HIS A 193 8.65 0.93 -3.83
N ASN A 194 9.05 2.09 -4.34
CA ASN A 194 10.34 2.26 -5.01
C ASN A 194 11.54 1.94 -4.11
N GLY A 195 11.48 2.15 -2.80
CA GLY A 195 12.50 1.68 -1.86
C GLY A 195 12.66 0.15 -1.86
N HIS A 196 11.55 -0.62 -1.87
CA HIS A 196 11.61 -2.08 -2.04
C HIS A 196 12.17 -2.48 -3.41
N LYS A 197 11.80 -1.75 -4.47
CA LYS A 197 12.28 -2.06 -5.82
C LYS A 197 13.77 -1.82 -5.98
N ILE A 198 14.34 -0.81 -5.34
CA ILE A 198 15.79 -0.62 -5.24
C ILE A 198 16.43 -1.83 -4.56
N LEU A 199 15.94 -2.20 -3.36
CA LEU A 199 16.45 -3.32 -2.59
C LEU A 199 16.44 -4.63 -3.41
N LEU A 200 15.33 -4.93 -4.06
CA LEU A 200 15.15 -6.15 -4.86
C LEU A 200 15.96 -6.13 -6.15
N SER A 201 16.03 -4.99 -6.86
CA SER A 201 16.82 -4.87 -8.09
C SER A 201 18.30 -5.08 -7.81
N VAL A 202 18.83 -4.49 -6.73
CA VAL A 202 20.22 -4.71 -6.32
C VAL A 202 20.45 -6.15 -5.88
N SER A 203 19.51 -6.74 -5.14
CA SER A 203 19.58 -8.17 -4.79
C SER A 203 19.66 -9.07 -6.03
N CYS A 204 18.87 -8.75 -7.07
CA CYS A 204 18.93 -9.45 -8.34
C CYS A 204 20.26 -9.21 -9.10
N MET A 205 20.84 -8.01 -9.04
CA MET A 205 22.12 -7.73 -9.68
C MET A 205 23.27 -8.50 -9.03
N LEU A 206 23.23 -8.65 -7.70
CA LEU A 206 24.28 -9.35 -6.94
C LEU A 206 24.10 -10.88 -6.96
N ALA A 207 22.92 -11.40 -7.26
CA ALA A 207 22.65 -12.84 -7.35
C ALA A 207 23.00 -13.39 -8.74
N GLU A 208 23.73 -14.53 -8.77
CA GLU A 208 24.05 -15.27 -9.99
C GLU A 208 23.05 -16.38 -10.27
N ASN A 209 22.66 -17.16 -9.25
CA ASN A 209 21.84 -18.35 -9.41
C ASN A 209 20.48 -18.22 -8.70
N ARG A 210 20.51 -17.84 -7.41
CA ARG A 210 19.32 -17.92 -6.55
C ARG A 210 19.17 -16.66 -5.67
N LEU A 211 17.95 -16.17 -5.59
CA LEU A 211 17.55 -15.15 -4.62
C LEU A 211 16.50 -15.75 -3.67
N VAL A 212 16.86 -15.81 -2.39
CA VAL A 212 15.96 -16.21 -1.30
C VAL A 212 15.33 -14.95 -0.71
N VAL A 213 14.00 -14.88 -0.70
CA VAL A 213 13.25 -13.72 -0.20
C VAL A 213 12.38 -14.14 0.96
N GLY A 214 12.71 -13.63 2.15
CA GLY A 214 11.90 -13.82 3.34
C GLY A 214 10.84 -12.74 3.48
N VAL A 215 9.57 -13.12 3.55
CA VAL A 215 8.43 -12.18 3.70
C VAL A 215 7.89 -12.27 5.12
N SER A 216 8.01 -11.20 5.91
CA SER A 216 7.55 -11.15 7.30
C SER A 216 6.05 -11.43 7.40
N ASP A 217 5.67 -12.28 8.37
CA ASP A 217 4.27 -12.61 8.62
C ASP A 217 3.99 -12.77 10.13
N ARG A 218 2.72 -12.88 10.51
CA ARG A 218 2.23 -13.08 11.89
C ARG A 218 2.84 -12.08 12.88
N ASP A 219 3.51 -12.58 13.92
CA ASP A 219 4.03 -11.80 15.06
C ASP A 219 5.02 -10.69 14.64
N LEU A 220 5.70 -10.86 13.49
CA LEU A 220 6.58 -9.82 12.95
C LEU A 220 5.83 -8.57 12.43
N LEU A 221 4.52 -8.67 12.28
CA LEU A 221 3.67 -7.56 11.83
C LEU A 221 3.03 -6.80 13.00
N GLU A 222 2.99 -7.37 14.22
CA GLU A 222 2.24 -6.85 15.36
C GLU A 222 2.63 -5.42 15.75
N ASN A 223 3.90 -5.08 15.66
CA ASN A 223 4.43 -3.76 16.02
C ASN A 223 4.49 -2.79 14.82
N LYS A 224 3.90 -3.14 13.67
CA LYS A 224 3.88 -2.25 12.50
C LYS A 224 2.76 -1.21 12.63
N MET A 225 3.08 0.04 12.33
CA MET A 225 2.09 1.11 12.30
C MET A 225 0.99 0.80 11.27
N LEU A 226 -0.29 0.95 11.65
CA LEU A 226 -1.45 0.62 10.82
C LEU A 226 -1.38 -0.80 10.26
N LYS A 227 -1.03 -1.76 11.11
CA LYS A 227 -0.88 -3.19 10.74
C LYS A 227 -2.12 -3.76 10.07
N GLU A 228 -3.28 -3.27 10.43
CA GLU A 228 -4.58 -3.67 9.89
C GLU A 228 -4.73 -3.37 8.38
N LEU A 229 -3.94 -2.41 7.87
CA LEU A 229 -3.89 -2.05 6.45
C LEU A 229 -2.78 -2.78 5.68
N ILE A 230 -1.99 -3.64 6.31
CA ILE A 230 -0.99 -4.46 5.61
C ILE A 230 -1.73 -5.45 4.69
N LEU A 231 -1.26 -5.56 3.45
CA LEU A 231 -1.84 -6.51 2.50
C LEU A 231 -1.69 -7.95 2.99
N PRO A 232 -2.66 -8.84 2.69
CA PRO A 232 -2.55 -10.27 2.97
C PRO A 232 -1.24 -10.87 2.45
N PHE A 233 -0.72 -11.88 3.12
CA PHE A 233 0.56 -12.51 2.78
C PHE A 233 0.61 -12.95 1.32
N GLU A 234 -0.43 -13.61 0.84
CA GLU A 234 -0.53 -14.13 -0.53
C GLU A 234 -0.46 -13.01 -1.58
N GLN A 235 -1.08 -11.87 -1.30
CA GLN A 235 -1.03 -10.71 -2.20
C GLN A 235 0.36 -10.08 -2.23
N ARG A 236 1.04 -10.00 -1.09
CA ARG A 236 2.42 -9.49 -1.01
C ARG A 236 3.39 -10.40 -1.78
N VAL A 237 3.24 -11.71 -1.62
CA VAL A 237 4.04 -12.71 -2.36
C VAL A 237 3.76 -12.66 -3.85
N ALA A 238 2.49 -12.54 -4.27
CA ALA A 238 2.13 -12.45 -5.68
C ALA A 238 2.73 -11.21 -6.36
N GLN A 239 2.61 -10.03 -5.74
CA GLN A 239 3.20 -8.78 -6.25
C GLN A 239 4.73 -8.86 -6.31
N LEU A 240 5.35 -9.45 -5.29
CA LEU A 240 6.79 -9.65 -5.22
C LEU A 240 7.29 -10.59 -6.31
N SER A 241 6.62 -11.73 -6.49
CA SER A 241 6.96 -12.73 -7.52
C SER A 241 6.82 -12.14 -8.93
N GLU A 242 5.72 -11.46 -9.20
CA GLU A 242 5.47 -10.78 -10.47
C GLU A 242 6.58 -9.76 -10.79
N PHE A 243 6.93 -8.92 -9.83
CA PHE A 243 7.99 -7.93 -9.99
C PHE A 243 9.35 -8.58 -10.29
N LEU A 244 9.74 -9.60 -9.52
CA LEU A 244 11.04 -10.27 -9.65
C LEU A 244 11.17 -11.00 -11.01
N VAL A 245 10.13 -11.69 -11.44
CA VAL A 245 10.11 -12.37 -12.73
C VAL A 245 10.17 -11.39 -13.90
N ASP A 246 9.49 -10.25 -13.79
CA ASP A 246 9.57 -9.20 -14.82
C ASP A 246 10.96 -8.62 -14.94
N ILE A 247 11.65 -8.32 -13.82
CA ILE A 247 12.93 -7.62 -13.90
C ILE A 247 14.11 -8.56 -14.25
N LYS A 248 14.14 -9.80 -13.75
CA LYS A 248 15.24 -10.76 -14.02
C LYS A 248 14.76 -12.21 -14.00
N PRO A 249 14.10 -12.72 -15.05
CA PRO A 249 13.53 -14.07 -15.09
C PRO A 249 14.58 -15.19 -15.07
N SER A 250 15.87 -14.88 -15.26
CA SER A 250 16.95 -15.87 -15.28
C SER A 250 17.34 -16.40 -13.89
N LEU A 251 16.89 -15.76 -12.80
CA LEU A 251 17.18 -16.19 -11.45
C LEU A 251 16.14 -17.19 -10.93
N ARG A 252 16.60 -18.11 -10.08
CA ARG A 252 15.71 -18.93 -9.27
C ARG A 252 15.28 -18.15 -8.04
N TYR A 253 13.98 -17.98 -7.86
CA TYR A 253 13.39 -17.30 -6.70
C TYR A 253 12.84 -18.30 -5.70
N GLU A 254 13.21 -18.13 -4.41
CA GLU A 254 12.64 -18.88 -3.29
C GLU A 254 12.02 -17.86 -2.31
N ILE A 255 10.69 -17.72 -2.40
CA ILE A 255 9.95 -16.80 -1.55
C ILE A 255 9.29 -17.59 -0.43
N SER A 256 9.58 -17.24 0.83
CA SER A 256 9.08 -17.98 1.99
C SER A 256 8.62 -17.04 3.11
N PRO A 257 7.65 -17.47 3.94
CA PRO A 257 7.23 -16.69 5.10
C PRO A 257 8.34 -16.66 6.16
N LEU A 258 8.49 -15.50 6.80
CA LEU A 258 9.30 -15.32 8.01
C LEU A 258 8.37 -15.23 9.22
N PHE A 259 8.53 -16.14 10.15
CA PHE A 259 7.84 -16.13 11.45
C PHE A 259 8.74 -15.63 12.58
N ASP A 260 10.05 -15.53 12.31
CA ASP A 260 11.06 -14.95 13.17
C ASP A 260 12.02 -14.05 12.35
N TYR A 261 12.89 -13.32 13.05
CA TYR A 261 13.81 -12.36 12.40
C TYR A 261 14.91 -13.01 11.55
N PHE A 262 15.11 -14.32 11.62
CA PHE A 262 16.24 -15.01 11.00
C PHE A 262 15.84 -15.86 9.80
N GLY A 263 14.75 -16.64 9.92
CA GLY A 263 14.26 -17.53 8.88
C GLY A 263 15.37 -18.43 8.28
N PRO A 264 15.38 -18.66 6.96
CA PRO A 264 16.37 -19.52 6.31
C PRO A 264 17.80 -18.97 6.33
N SER A 265 18.00 -17.70 6.68
CA SER A 265 19.33 -17.07 6.65
C SER A 265 20.32 -17.71 7.63
N ILE A 266 19.86 -18.32 8.71
CA ILE A 266 20.70 -18.97 9.74
C ILE A 266 20.84 -20.50 9.59
N THR A 267 20.17 -21.10 8.60
CA THR A 267 20.16 -22.55 8.39
C THR A 267 20.66 -22.97 7.01
N ASP A 268 20.50 -22.12 5.99
CA ASP A 268 20.95 -22.42 4.64
C ASP A 268 22.45 -22.14 4.45
N GLY A 269 23.25 -23.20 4.36
CA GLY A 269 24.69 -23.13 4.16
C GLY A 269 25.14 -22.70 2.76
N LYS A 270 24.22 -22.68 1.76
CA LYS A 270 24.51 -22.26 0.38
C LYS A 270 24.54 -20.72 0.23
N LEU A 271 23.86 -20.01 1.10
CA LEU A 271 23.81 -18.56 1.07
C LEU A 271 25.21 -17.95 1.24
N LYS A 272 25.49 -16.89 0.48
CA LYS A 272 26.80 -16.19 0.45
C LYS A 272 26.69 -14.72 0.80
N CYS A 273 25.55 -14.09 0.55
CA CYS A 273 25.35 -12.66 0.80
C CYS A 273 23.96 -12.39 1.37
N ILE A 274 23.88 -11.44 2.30
CA ILE A 274 22.62 -10.87 2.80
C ILE A 274 22.54 -9.40 2.42
N ILE A 275 21.40 -9.00 1.88
CA ILE A 275 21.12 -7.60 1.54
C ILE A 275 20.30 -6.98 2.66
N VAL A 276 20.74 -5.85 3.16
CA VAL A 276 20.07 -5.09 4.22
C VAL A 276 20.00 -3.61 3.86
N SER A 277 19.04 -2.89 4.42
CA SER A 277 19.08 -1.43 4.43
C SER A 277 19.92 -0.91 5.60
N GLU A 278 20.27 0.38 5.59
CA GLU A 278 20.95 1.04 6.71
C GLU A 278 20.22 0.81 8.04
N GLU A 279 18.88 0.79 8.04
CA GLU A 279 18.06 0.55 9.24
C GLU A 279 18.11 -0.90 9.72
N THR A 280 18.25 -1.86 8.82
CA THR A 280 18.21 -3.30 9.13
C THR A 280 19.62 -3.90 9.27
N LEU A 281 20.67 -3.10 9.21
CA LEU A 281 22.06 -3.56 9.37
C LEU A 281 22.28 -4.34 10.66
N LYS A 282 21.72 -3.88 11.78
CA LYS A 282 21.82 -4.59 13.06
C LYS A 282 21.25 -6.02 12.98
N GLY A 283 20.18 -6.21 12.18
CA GLY A 283 19.59 -7.53 11.91
C GLY A 283 20.54 -8.42 11.09
N GLY A 284 21.16 -7.88 10.03
CA GLY A 284 22.15 -8.61 9.24
C GLY A 284 23.35 -9.09 10.06
N LEU A 285 23.85 -8.24 10.94
CA LEU A 285 24.94 -8.62 11.86
C LEU A 285 24.49 -9.68 12.89
N ALA A 286 23.24 -9.64 13.34
CA ALA A 286 22.67 -10.66 14.22
C ALA A 286 22.53 -12.02 13.49
N VAL A 287 22.16 -12.01 12.21
CA VAL A 287 22.16 -13.21 11.36
C VAL A 287 23.56 -13.84 11.35
N ASN A 288 24.62 -13.09 11.10
CA ASN A 288 25.99 -13.63 11.05
C ASN A 288 26.42 -14.24 12.39
N ARG A 289 26.11 -13.58 13.51
CA ARG A 289 26.39 -14.17 14.85
C ARG A 289 25.70 -15.51 15.03
N ARG A 290 24.40 -15.62 14.65
CA ARG A 290 23.64 -16.88 14.73
C ARG A 290 24.19 -17.94 13.78
N ARG A 291 24.65 -17.56 12.59
CA ARG A 291 25.29 -18.49 11.64
C ARG A 291 26.55 -19.11 12.24
N VAL A 292 27.41 -18.30 12.84
CA VAL A 292 28.62 -18.79 13.51
C VAL A 292 28.27 -19.76 14.65
N GLU A 293 27.27 -19.42 15.47
CA GLU A 293 26.75 -20.31 16.54
C GLU A 293 26.24 -21.65 15.97
N ASN A 294 25.65 -21.63 14.77
CA ASN A 294 25.15 -22.81 14.06
C ASN A 294 26.24 -23.55 13.25
N GLY A 295 27.50 -23.12 13.31
CA GLY A 295 28.61 -23.72 12.56
C GLY A 295 28.62 -23.39 11.07
N LEU A 296 27.93 -22.32 10.64
CA LEU A 296 27.88 -21.86 9.26
C LEU A 296 28.82 -20.66 9.05
N PRO A 297 29.36 -20.46 7.82
CA PRO A 297 30.16 -19.29 7.51
C PRO A 297 29.30 -18.02 7.53
N GLU A 298 29.91 -16.89 7.86
CA GLU A 298 29.28 -15.58 7.76
C GLU A 298 28.91 -15.26 6.32
N LEU A 299 27.82 -14.49 6.15
CA LEU A 299 27.41 -13.92 4.88
C LEU A 299 28.12 -12.58 4.65
N ALA A 300 28.49 -12.27 3.41
CA ALA A 300 28.79 -10.91 3.02
C ALA A 300 27.56 -10.03 3.26
N VAL A 301 27.75 -8.88 3.91
CA VAL A 301 26.64 -7.95 4.19
C VAL A 301 26.70 -6.80 3.20
N HIS A 302 25.72 -6.70 2.31
CA HIS A 302 25.59 -5.59 1.39
C HIS A 302 24.53 -4.61 1.90
N ILE A 303 24.92 -3.33 2.05
CA ILE A 303 24.07 -2.30 2.65
C ILE A 303 23.50 -1.40 1.55
N ILE A 304 22.18 -1.24 1.53
CA ILE A 304 21.46 -0.35 0.61
C ILE A 304 21.11 0.95 1.34
N LYS A 305 21.40 2.08 0.71
CA LYS A 305 20.99 3.40 1.18
C LYS A 305 19.47 3.57 1.04
N LEU A 306 18.89 4.28 2.00
CA LEU A 306 17.46 4.60 1.97
C LEU A 306 17.18 5.69 0.92
N ALA A 307 16.11 5.52 0.16
CA ALA A 307 15.64 6.54 -0.76
C ALA A 307 14.70 7.51 -0.03
N LEU A 308 14.97 8.80 -0.16
CA LEU A 308 14.12 9.85 0.39
C LEU A 308 12.82 9.97 -0.40
N ASP A 309 11.72 10.29 0.28
CA ASP A 309 10.45 10.66 -0.32
C ASP A 309 10.36 12.20 -0.40
N PRO A 310 10.54 12.82 -1.57
CA PRO A 310 10.53 14.28 -1.70
C PRO A 310 9.14 14.88 -1.45
N LEU A 311 8.10 14.05 -1.41
CA LEU A 311 6.72 14.45 -1.23
C LEU A 311 6.13 13.94 0.11
N HIS A 312 6.98 13.63 1.10
CA HIS A 312 6.50 13.20 2.42
C HIS A 312 5.74 14.32 3.14
N GLY A 313 4.67 13.95 3.82
CA GLY A 313 3.88 14.85 4.65
C GLY A 313 4.40 14.92 6.09
N ARG A 314 3.85 15.84 6.90
CA ARG A 314 4.25 16.08 8.30
C ARG A 314 4.25 14.83 9.19
N ASN A 315 3.36 13.88 8.93
CA ASN A 315 3.19 12.65 9.71
C ASN A 315 3.70 11.40 8.98
N GLU A 316 4.50 11.58 7.95
CA GLU A 316 5.10 10.53 7.17
C GLU A 316 6.60 10.43 7.45
N GLU A 317 7.20 9.31 7.12
CA GLU A 317 8.65 9.14 7.20
C GLU A 317 9.33 9.91 6.04
N GLU A 318 10.50 10.50 6.29
CA GLU A 318 11.28 11.21 5.25
C GLU A 318 11.74 10.31 4.11
N LYS A 319 11.79 9.01 4.35
CA LYS A 319 12.12 7.98 3.35
C LYS A 319 10.87 7.38 2.73
N ILE A 320 11.02 6.82 1.54
CA ILE A 320 9.98 6.00 0.91
C ILE A 320 9.71 4.76 1.78
N SER A 321 8.50 4.63 2.33
CA SER A 321 8.19 3.55 3.27
C SER A 321 6.74 3.03 3.15
N SER A 322 6.56 1.76 3.53
CA SER A 322 5.21 1.16 3.63
C SER A 322 4.35 1.84 4.70
N SER A 323 4.96 2.37 5.76
CA SER A 323 4.23 3.09 6.82
C SER A 323 3.59 4.35 6.28
N SER A 324 4.34 5.16 5.52
CA SER A 324 3.81 6.35 4.84
C SER A 324 2.72 6.00 3.83
N LEU A 325 2.88 4.90 3.07
CA LEU A 325 1.86 4.45 2.14
C LEU A 325 0.56 4.04 2.86
N ARG A 326 0.64 3.34 3.98
CA ARG A 326 -0.56 3.01 4.79
C ARG A 326 -1.20 4.25 5.39
N TYR A 327 -0.41 5.22 5.86
CA TYR A 327 -0.93 6.50 6.33
C TYR A 327 -1.72 7.23 5.24
N ARG A 328 -1.21 7.25 4.00
CA ARG A 328 -1.89 7.89 2.85
C ARG A 328 -3.22 7.24 2.48
N LEU A 329 -3.44 5.97 2.84
CA LEU A 329 -4.72 5.29 2.64
C LEU A 329 -5.81 5.78 3.60
N LEU A 330 -5.44 6.34 4.75
CA LEU A 330 -6.44 6.88 5.67
C LEU A 330 -7.28 7.95 4.97
N GLY A 331 -8.59 7.84 5.14
CA GLY A 331 -9.56 8.72 4.50
C GLY A 331 -9.75 8.49 3.00
N THR A 332 -9.18 7.43 2.41
CA THR A 332 -9.43 7.05 1.01
C THR A 332 -10.35 5.85 0.92
N LEU A 333 -10.96 5.67 -0.24
CA LEU A 333 -11.78 4.50 -0.53
C LEU A 333 -10.87 3.28 -0.76
N LEU A 334 -10.99 2.26 0.08
CA LEU A 334 -10.22 1.01 -0.02
C LEU A 334 -10.86 0.01 -1.00
N HIS A 335 -12.20 -0.02 -1.02
CA HIS A 335 -13.00 -0.90 -1.87
C HIS A 335 -14.18 -0.11 -2.42
N PRO A 336 -14.66 -0.41 -3.65
CA PRO A 336 -15.87 0.21 -4.19
C PRO A 336 -17.07 -0.07 -3.27
N PRO A 337 -17.99 0.90 -3.09
CA PRO A 337 -19.22 0.69 -2.34
C PRO A 337 -20.07 -0.41 -2.98
N HIS A 338 -20.77 -1.19 -2.15
CA HIS A 338 -21.75 -2.14 -2.65
C HIS A 338 -22.99 -1.39 -3.14
N LYS A 339 -23.42 -1.68 -4.38
CA LYS A 339 -24.73 -1.23 -4.88
C LYS A 339 -25.76 -2.25 -4.42
N ASP A 340 -26.29 -2.08 -3.22
CA ASP A 340 -27.39 -2.90 -2.73
C ASP A 340 -28.73 -2.24 -3.13
N PRO A 341 -29.61 -2.93 -3.89
CA PRO A 341 -30.94 -2.44 -4.23
C PRO A 341 -31.83 -2.16 -3.00
N GLY A 342 -31.48 -2.71 -1.84
CA GLY A 342 -32.20 -2.53 -0.59
C GLY A 342 -31.92 -1.22 0.15
N VAL A 343 -30.86 -0.49 -0.25
CA VAL A 343 -30.49 0.80 0.34
C VAL A 343 -31.03 1.93 -0.55
N PRO A 344 -31.86 2.85 -0.04
CA PRO A 344 -32.37 3.98 -0.81
C PRO A 344 -31.24 4.85 -1.38
N CYS A 345 -31.35 5.30 -2.63
CA CYS A 345 -30.32 6.15 -3.26
C CYS A 345 -30.08 7.47 -2.50
N HIS A 346 -31.06 7.96 -1.78
CA HIS A 346 -30.98 9.19 -0.97
C HIS A 346 -31.65 9.01 0.38
N PRO A 347 -31.02 9.53 1.48
CA PRO A 347 -29.70 10.11 1.54
C PRO A 347 -28.61 9.06 1.32
N TYR A 348 -27.40 9.47 0.94
CA TYR A 348 -26.26 8.56 0.97
C TYR A 348 -25.91 8.23 2.42
N VAL A 349 -25.93 6.95 2.80
CA VAL A 349 -25.76 6.52 4.20
C VAL A 349 -24.34 6.01 4.43
N ILE A 350 -23.63 6.61 5.36
CA ILE A 350 -22.33 6.17 5.87
C ILE A 350 -22.55 5.46 7.20
N GLY A 351 -22.11 4.23 7.34
CA GLY A 351 -22.03 3.54 8.62
C GLY A 351 -20.71 3.84 9.31
N LEU A 352 -20.73 4.61 10.39
CA LEU A 352 -19.54 4.94 11.16
C LEU A 352 -19.39 3.97 12.34
N THR A 353 -18.29 3.21 12.36
CA THR A 353 -17.99 2.24 13.40
C THR A 353 -16.57 2.39 13.96
N GLY A 354 -16.29 1.72 15.06
CA GLY A 354 -14.99 1.70 15.69
C GLY A 354 -15.07 1.22 17.13
N GLY A 355 -14.00 0.59 17.61
CA GLY A 355 -13.93 0.05 18.97
C GLY A 355 -14.03 1.12 20.06
N SER A 356 -14.27 0.68 21.29
CA SER A 356 -14.24 1.56 22.45
C SER A 356 -12.92 2.33 22.52
N GLY A 357 -12.97 3.63 22.80
CA GLY A 357 -11.78 4.49 22.86
C GLY A 357 -11.24 4.97 21.52
N SER A 358 -11.78 4.51 20.37
CA SER A 358 -11.30 4.87 19.04
C SER A 358 -11.49 6.35 18.66
N GLY A 359 -12.33 7.11 19.38
CA GLY A 359 -12.62 8.50 19.04
C GLY A 359 -13.73 8.69 18.00
N LYS A 360 -14.53 7.65 17.73
CA LYS A 360 -15.67 7.64 16.80
C LYS A 360 -16.57 8.88 16.94
N SER A 361 -16.96 9.24 18.16
CA SER A 361 -17.85 10.39 18.42
C SER A 361 -17.26 11.74 17.98
N SER A 362 -15.95 11.93 18.07
CA SER A 362 -15.29 13.14 17.57
C SER A 362 -15.40 13.25 16.04
N ILE A 363 -15.23 12.13 15.35
CA ILE A 363 -15.39 12.05 13.89
C ILE A 363 -16.85 12.29 13.50
N ALA A 364 -17.82 11.66 14.21
CA ALA A 364 -19.24 11.89 13.97
C ALA A 364 -19.60 13.38 14.08
N GLN A 365 -19.14 14.05 15.14
CA GLN A 365 -19.35 15.49 15.31
C GLN A 365 -18.72 16.34 14.20
N HIS A 366 -17.56 15.92 13.68
CA HIS A 366 -16.92 16.62 12.58
C HIS A 366 -17.72 16.45 11.27
N LEU A 367 -18.22 15.25 10.98
CA LEU A 367 -19.10 14.98 9.84
C LEU A 367 -20.40 15.80 9.89
N VAL A 368 -20.97 15.98 11.09
CA VAL A 368 -22.12 16.88 11.29
C VAL A 368 -21.79 18.34 10.90
N ARG A 369 -20.61 18.84 11.29
CA ARG A 369 -20.15 20.18 10.89
C ARG A 369 -19.97 20.32 9.38
N LEU A 370 -19.64 19.23 8.69
CA LEU A 370 -19.52 19.17 7.23
C LEU A 370 -20.88 19.02 6.52
N GLY A 371 -21.98 18.89 7.26
CA GLY A 371 -23.35 18.87 6.74
C GLY A 371 -24.01 17.49 6.69
N ALA A 372 -23.47 16.49 7.38
CA ALA A 372 -24.12 15.18 7.49
C ALA A 372 -25.24 15.20 8.54
N PHE A 373 -26.35 14.51 8.24
CA PHE A 373 -27.34 14.15 9.26
C PHE A 373 -26.78 13.03 10.14
N HIS A 374 -26.88 13.18 11.46
CA HIS A 374 -26.31 12.23 12.43
C HIS A 374 -27.40 11.38 13.08
N LEU A 375 -27.28 10.07 12.96
CA LEU A 375 -28.12 9.08 13.62
C LEU A 375 -27.29 8.28 14.62
N ASP A 376 -27.39 8.62 15.90
CA ASP A 376 -26.68 7.96 17.00
C ASP A 376 -27.44 6.70 17.44
N MET A 377 -26.98 5.53 16.99
CA MET A 377 -27.58 4.24 17.31
C MET A 377 -27.29 3.80 18.74
N ASP A 378 -26.18 4.24 19.34
CA ASP A 378 -25.84 3.90 20.72
C ASP A 378 -26.82 4.61 21.67
N SER A 379 -27.15 5.88 21.41
CA SER A 379 -28.19 6.62 22.12
C SER A 379 -29.60 6.07 21.85
N LEU A 380 -29.90 5.70 20.61
CA LEU A 380 -31.16 5.07 20.24
C LEU A 380 -31.38 3.77 21.03
N GLY A 381 -30.37 2.91 21.10
CA GLY A 381 -30.41 1.67 21.88
C GLY A 381 -30.74 1.91 23.35
N HIS A 382 -30.35 3.04 23.91
CA HIS A 382 -30.69 3.40 25.29
C HIS A 382 -32.15 3.86 25.45
N ASN A 383 -32.77 4.37 24.42
CA ASN A 383 -34.12 4.96 24.48
C ASN A 383 -35.24 3.94 24.25
N ILE A 384 -34.97 2.85 23.52
CA ILE A 384 -36.02 1.92 23.09
C ILE A 384 -36.54 0.99 24.22
N TYR A 385 -35.81 0.83 25.31
CA TYR A 385 -36.23 0.01 26.46
C TYR A 385 -36.64 0.82 27.71
N HIS A 386 -37.01 2.11 27.53
CA HIS A 386 -37.71 2.84 28.59
C HIS A 386 -39.15 2.34 28.80
N PRO A 387 -39.76 2.58 29.97
CA PRO A 387 -41.18 2.24 30.19
C PRO A 387 -42.04 2.81 29.07
N GLY A 388 -42.80 1.93 28.42
CA GLY A 388 -43.59 2.26 27.22
C GLY A 388 -42.82 2.23 25.89
N GLY A 389 -41.53 1.98 25.90
CA GLY A 389 -40.72 1.78 24.70
C GLY A 389 -40.97 0.44 24.02
N PRO A 390 -40.60 0.34 22.72
CA PRO A 390 -41.00 -0.78 21.86
C PRO A 390 -40.46 -2.16 22.29
N VAL A 391 -39.35 -2.22 23.06
CA VAL A 391 -38.78 -3.50 23.54
C VAL A 391 -38.83 -3.66 25.06
N TYR A 392 -39.37 -2.69 25.80
CA TYR A 392 -39.39 -2.72 27.27
C TYR A 392 -40.02 -4.01 27.83
N ALA A 393 -41.23 -4.36 27.39
CA ALA A 393 -41.90 -5.54 27.87
C ALA A 393 -41.13 -6.83 27.58
N GLN A 394 -40.57 -6.96 26.38
CA GLN A 394 -39.77 -8.13 25.98
C GLN A 394 -38.49 -8.27 26.78
N VAL A 395 -37.80 -7.15 27.09
CA VAL A 395 -36.59 -7.17 27.92
C VAL A 395 -36.93 -7.56 29.37
N VAL A 396 -38.01 -7.03 29.95
CA VAL A 396 -38.45 -7.40 31.29
C VAL A 396 -38.87 -8.86 31.37
N GLU A 397 -39.62 -9.37 30.37
CA GLU A 397 -39.98 -10.78 30.27
C GLU A 397 -38.76 -11.70 30.16
N ALA A 398 -37.78 -11.30 29.35
CA ALA A 398 -36.58 -12.09 29.10
C ALA A 398 -35.63 -12.16 30.29
N PHE A 399 -35.49 -11.07 31.06
CA PHE A 399 -34.45 -10.92 32.09
C PHE A 399 -34.95 -10.83 33.53
N GLY A 400 -36.31 -10.77 33.70
CA GLY A 400 -36.95 -10.73 35.01
C GLY A 400 -37.16 -9.30 35.54
N THR A 401 -38.04 -9.18 36.55
CA THR A 401 -38.36 -7.87 37.14
C THR A 401 -37.29 -7.34 38.09
N ASP A 402 -36.33 -8.14 38.48
CA ASP A 402 -35.19 -7.74 39.31
C ASP A 402 -34.21 -6.77 38.62
N ILE A 403 -34.33 -6.61 37.26
CA ILE A 403 -33.61 -5.58 36.51
C ILE A 403 -34.27 -4.19 36.63
N LEU A 404 -35.44 -4.06 37.26
CA LEU A 404 -36.16 -2.80 37.37
C LEU A 404 -35.73 -2.01 38.64
N LYS A 405 -35.74 -0.69 38.49
CA LYS A 405 -35.66 0.25 39.61
C LYS A 405 -37.08 0.48 40.19
N GLU A 406 -37.14 1.18 41.32
CA GLU A 406 -38.40 1.53 41.98
C GLU A 406 -39.35 2.38 41.10
N ASP A 407 -38.80 3.16 40.19
CA ASP A 407 -39.51 3.99 39.22
C ASP A 407 -39.97 3.21 37.97
N GLY A 408 -39.75 1.90 37.94
CA GLY A 408 -40.10 1.02 36.82
C GLY A 408 -39.10 1.11 35.63
N THR A 409 -38.06 1.93 35.69
CA THR A 409 -37.02 1.98 34.65
C THR A 409 -36.06 0.81 34.78
N ILE A 410 -35.48 0.36 33.65
CA ILE A 410 -34.47 -0.70 33.65
C ILE A 410 -33.14 -0.20 34.26
N ASN A 411 -32.64 -0.91 35.26
CA ASN A 411 -31.35 -0.70 35.83
C ASN A 411 -30.27 -1.27 34.94
N ARG A 412 -29.58 -0.39 34.20
CA ARG A 412 -28.53 -0.75 33.22
C ARG A 412 -27.36 -1.48 33.85
N GLN A 413 -27.02 -1.19 35.11
CA GLN A 413 -25.91 -1.86 35.79
C GLN A 413 -26.27 -3.33 36.08
N ILE A 414 -27.49 -3.59 36.52
CA ILE A 414 -27.97 -4.97 36.80
C ILE A 414 -28.14 -5.74 35.50
N LEU A 415 -28.79 -5.15 34.49
CA LEU A 415 -28.94 -5.79 33.19
C LEU A 415 -27.56 -6.06 32.55
N GLY A 416 -26.66 -5.07 32.56
CA GLY A 416 -25.30 -5.22 32.06
C GLY A 416 -24.53 -6.33 32.78
N ALA A 417 -24.62 -6.40 34.12
CA ALA A 417 -23.96 -7.46 34.90
C ALA A 417 -24.49 -8.86 34.53
N LYS A 418 -25.78 -8.98 34.17
CA LYS A 418 -26.37 -10.25 33.73
C LYS A 418 -25.87 -10.64 32.33
N VAL A 419 -25.88 -9.70 31.38
CA VAL A 419 -25.62 -10.03 29.96
C VAL A 419 -24.12 -10.09 29.62
N PHE A 420 -23.26 -9.27 30.26
CA PHE A 420 -21.82 -9.27 29.92
C PHE A 420 -21.05 -10.46 30.52
N ARG A 421 -21.63 -11.17 31.48
CA ARG A 421 -21.04 -12.39 32.07
C ARG A 421 -21.43 -13.67 31.33
N ASP A 422 -22.45 -13.60 30.50
CA ASP A 422 -23.04 -14.75 29.81
C ASP A 422 -23.32 -14.40 28.35
N GLN A 423 -22.59 -15.02 27.44
CA GLN A 423 -22.70 -14.79 26.00
C GLN A 423 -24.10 -15.13 25.45
N GLU A 424 -24.79 -16.12 26.02
CA GLU A 424 -26.15 -16.46 25.59
C GLU A 424 -27.15 -15.36 25.97
N GLN A 425 -27.00 -14.79 27.18
CA GLN A 425 -27.84 -13.69 27.63
C GLN A 425 -27.59 -12.43 26.82
N LEU A 426 -26.33 -12.15 26.46
CA LEU A 426 -25.98 -11.04 25.58
C LEU A 426 -26.62 -11.23 24.20
N THR A 427 -26.50 -12.41 23.63
CA THR A 427 -27.13 -12.76 22.34
C THR A 427 -28.64 -12.62 22.41
N ARG A 428 -29.27 -13.05 23.50
CA ARG A 428 -30.72 -12.92 23.72
C ARG A 428 -31.16 -11.45 23.75
N LEU A 429 -30.43 -10.60 24.45
CA LEU A 429 -30.70 -9.16 24.48
C LEU A 429 -30.56 -8.54 23.09
N ASN A 430 -29.48 -8.85 22.38
CA ASN A 430 -29.23 -8.35 21.04
C ASN A 430 -30.34 -8.76 20.05
N ASN A 431 -30.81 -10.00 20.11
CA ASN A 431 -31.90 -10.51 19.28
C ASN A 431 -33.24 -9.77 19.53
N ILE A 432 -33.44 -9.24 20.73
CA ILE A 432 -34.61 -8.41 21.03
C ILE A 432 -34.44 -6.98 20.51
N MET A 433 -33.24 -6.41 20.70
CA MET A 433 -32.99 -4.98 20.47
C MET A 433 -32.66 -4.66 19.01
N TRP A 434 -31.74 -5.39 18.38
CA TRP A 434 -31.20 -5.03 17.07
C TRP A 434 -32.22 -4.94 15.93
N PRO A 435 -33.21 -5.86 15.81
CA PRO A 435 -34.22 -5.74 14.76
C PRO A 435 -35.08 -4.48 14.90
N VAL A 436 -35.42 -4.11 16.14
CA VAL A 436 -36.21 -2.90 16.41
C VAL A 436 -35.39 -1.66 16.15
N MET A 437 -34.12 -1.64 16.54
CA MET A 437 -33.19 -0.55 16.25
C MET A 437 -33.01 -0.36 14.74
N ALA A 438 -32.84 -1.44 13.97
CA ALA A 438 -32.70 -1.40 12.52
C ALA A 438 -33.95 -0.79 11.85
N ARG A 439 -35.16 -1.17 12.31
CA ARG A 439 -36.41 -0.59 11.81
C ARG A 439 -36.51 0.91 12.08
N ILE A 440 -36.21 1.34 13.32
CA ILE A 440 -36.22 2.76 13.68
C ILE A 440 -35.14 3.54 12.91
N ALA A 441 -33.97 2.91 12.68
CA ALA A 441 -32.93 3.52 11.87
C ALA A 441 -33.40 3.80 10.43
N LYS A 442 -34.10 2.85 9.80
CA LYS A 442 -34.68 3.06 8.46
C LYS A 442 -35.69 4.21 8.47
N GLU A 443 -36.61 4.24 9.44
CA GLU A 443 -37.57 5.34 9.60
C GLU A 443 -36.87 6.69 9.72
N LYS A 444 -35.78 6.77 10.47
CA LYS A 444 -34.98 8.00 10.64
C LYS A 444 -34.19 8.40 9.40
N ILE A 445 -33.71 7.42 8.62
CA ILE A 445 -33.07 7.68 7.34
C ILE A 445 -34.08 8.25 6.35
N ASP A 446 -35.30 7.71 6.31
CA ASP A 446 -36.39 8.21 5.46
C ASP A 446 -36.82 9.64 5.89
N GLU A 447 -36.88 9.92 7.19
CA GLU A 447 -37.11 11.29 7.71
C GLU A 447 -36.01 12.24 7.25
N ALA A 448 -34.73 11.83 7.30
CA ALA A 448 -33.61 12.62 6.84
C ALA A 448 -33.68 12.91 5.33
N ALA A 449 -34.10 11.93 4.54
CA ALA A 449 -34.40 12.10 3.11
C ALA A 449 -35.47 13.15 2.87
N ALA A 450 -36.60 13.07 3.59
CA ALA A 450 -37.70 14.02 3.49
C ALA A 450 -37.32 15.44 3.87
N GLN A 451 -36.32 15.60 4.75
CA GLN A 451 -35.72 16.89 5.13
C GLN A 451 -34.72 17.42 4.11
N GLY A 452 -34.40 16.67 3.05
CA GLY A 452 -33.46 17.06 2.01
C GLY A 452 -31.98 16.86 2.38
N ASN A 453 -31.68 16.04 3.38
CA ASN A 453 -30.30 15.74 3.73
C ASN A 453 -29.66 14.84 2.67
N ALA A 454 -28.53 15.27 2.10
CA ALA A 454 -27.83 14.51 1.06
C ALA A 454 -27.05 13.32 1.63
N VAL A 455 -26.52 13.42 2.84
CA VAL A 455 -25.71 12.40 3.52
C VAL A 455 -26.21 12.17 4.94
N CYS A 456 -26.36 10.90 5.32
CA CYS A 456 -26.66 10.46 6.67
C CYS A 456 -25.50 9.64 7.24
N VAL A 457 -25.10 9.89 8.48
CA VAL A 457 -24.13 9.10 9.22
C VAL A 457 -24.85 8.27 10.28
N LEU A 458 -24.89 6.95 10.08
CA LEU A 458 -25.37 5.98 11.04
C LEU A 458 -24.20 5.62 11.96
N ASP A 459 -24.17 6.22 13.14
CA ASP A 459 -23.08 6.10 14.12
C ASP A 459 -23.37 4.95 15.09
N ALA A 460 -22.66 3.83 14.95
CA ALA A 460 -22.86 2.64 15.77
C ALA A 460 -21.55 1.90 16.06
N ALA A 461 -21.21 1.74 17.34
CA ALA A 461 -20.03 0.96 17.74
C ALA A 461 -20.15 -0.52 17.29
N MET A 462 -21.35 -1.08 17.28
CA MET A 462 -21.66 -2.49 16.96
C MET A 462 -22.24 -2.66 15.55
N LEU A 463 -21.97 -1.73 14.64
CA LEU A 463 -22.53 -1.70 13.28
C LEU A 463 -22.36 -3.03 12.53
N LEU A 464 -21.18 -3.59 12.58
CA LEU A 464 -20.84 -4.82 11.87
C LEU A 464 -21.35 -6.06 12.60
N GLU A 465 -21.21 -6.07 13.93
CA GLU A 465 -21.69 -7.16 14.79
C GLU A 465 -23.23 -7.31 14.72
N ALA A 466 -23.94 -6.21 14.54
CA ALA A 466 -25.40 -6.19 14.43
C ALA A 466 -25.91 -6.48 13.01
N GLY A 467 -25.00 -6.64 12.02
CA GLY A 467 -25.40 -6.84 10.62
C GLY A 467 -25.99 -5.60 9.96
N TRP A 468 -25.75 -4.40 10.50
CA TRP A 468 -26.29 -3.15 9.94
C TRP A 468 -25.47 -2.59 8.76
N ALA A 469 -24.47 -3.33 8.30
CA ALA A 469 -23.78 -3.02 7.06
C ALA A 469 -24.73 -2.97 5.85
N ASP A 470 -25.82 -3.75 5.88
CA ASP A 470 -26.85 -3.78 4.85
C ASP A 470 -27.78 -2.54 4.86
N LEU A 471 -27.62 -1.65 5.84
CA LEU A 471 -28.36 -0.38 5.92
C LEU A 471 -27.60 0.81 5.34
N VAL A 472 -26.34 0.61 4.94
CA VAL A 472 -25.41 1.69 4.59
C VAL A 472 -24.73 1.43 3.24
N HIS A 473 -24.34 2.50 2.55
CA HIS A 473 -23.62 2.43 1.29
C HIS A 473 -22.12 2.17 1.51
N GLU A 474 -21.55 2.79 2.54
CA GLU A 474 -20.15 2.66 2.91
C GLU A 474 -20.01 2.45 4.42
N VAL A 475 -19.07 1.59 4.80
CA VAL A 475 -18.62 1.44 6.19
C VAL A 475 -17.35 2.24 6.38
N TRP A 476 -17.37 3.22 7.28
CA TRP A 476 -16.23 3.99 7.72
C TRP A 476 -15.79 3.53 9.11
N THR A 477 -14.58 3.05 9.23
CA THR A 477 -14.07 2.48 10.49
C THR A 477 -13.01 3.35 11.09
N VAL A 478 -13.13 3.60 12.39
CA VAL A 478 -12.14 4.35 13.18
C VAL A 478 -11.28 3.36 13.95
N ILE A 479 -9.97 3.41 13.71
CA ILE A 479 -8.99 2.54 14.38
C ILE A 479 -7.94 3.33 15.14
N ILE A 480 -7.46 2.75 16.23
CA ILE A 480 -6.26 3.15 16.98
C ILE A 480 -5.59 1.88 17.51
N PRO A 481 -4.29 1.91 17.84
CA PRO A 481 -3.63 0.81 18.52
C PRO A 481 -4.35 0.41 19.82
N GLU A 482 -4.33 -0.89 20.14
CA GLU A 482 -5.05 -1.43 21.29
C GLU A 482 -4.58 -0.80 22.62
N ASP A 483 -3.28 -0.59 22.76
CA ASP A 483 -2.71 0.05 23.97
C ASP A 483 -3.23 1.48 24.17
N GLU A 484 -3.37 2.24 23.08
CA GLU A 484 -3.92 3.58 23.12
C GLU A 484 -5.44 3.54 23.42
N ALA A 485 -6.17 2.59 22.84
CA ALA A 485 -7.59 2.38 23.18
C ALA A 485 -7.76 2.06 24.66
N LEU A 486 -6.94 1.14 25.19
CA LEU A 486 -6.92 0.77 26.60
C LEU A 486 -6.68 1.99 27.51
N ARG A 487 -5.65 2.76 27.21
CA ARG A 487 -5.32 4.00 27.94
C ARG A 487 -6.49 4.98 27.97
N ARG A 488 -7.15 5.20 26.83
CA ARG A 488 -8.30 6.12 26.72
C ARG A 488 -9.52 5.61 27.47
N ILE A 489 -9.81 4.32 27.44
CA ILE A 489 -10.94 3.71 28.18
C ILE A 489 -10.73 3.86 29.68
N ILE A 490 -9.54 3.54 30.19
CA ILE A 490 -9.20 3.69 31.62
C ILE A 490 -9.38 5.15 32.05
N ALA A 491 -8.85 6.09 31.28
CA ALA A 491 -8.92 7.52 31.62
C ALA A 491 -10.35 8.08 31.60
N ARG A 492 -11.17 7.66 30.62
CA ARG A 492 -12.55 8.15 30.45
C ARG A 492 -13.51 7.52 31.45
N ASP A 493 -13.47 6.18 31.57
CA ASP A 493 -14.50 5.41 32.26
C ASP A 493 -14.06 5.02 33.70
N ARG A 494 -12.82 5.35 34.10
CA ARG A 494 -12.21 5.01 35.40
C ARG A 494 -12.28 3.52 35.73
N LEU A 495 -12.16 2.67 34.69
CA LEU A 495 -12.14 1.22 34.83
C LEU A 495 -10.76 0.73 35.26
N SER A 496 -10.71 -0.45 35.88
CA SER A 496 -9.46 -1.19 36.04
C SER A 496 -8.94 -1.62 34.67
N GLU A 497 -7.63 -1.84 34.56
CA GLU A 497 -7.01 -2.32 33.33
C GLU A 497 -7.64 -3.64 32.86
N GLU A 498 -7.89 -4.56 33.77
CA GLU A 498 -8.55 -5.84 33.50
C GLU A 498 -9.95 -5.65 32.89
N SER A 499 -10.77 -4.79 33.49
CA SER A 499 -12.12 -4.50 32.99
C SER A 499 -12.10 -3.82 31.63
N ALA A 500 -11.12 -2.94 31.40
CA ALA A 500 -10.96 -2.28 30.10
C ALA A 500 -10.50 -3.27 29.01
N ARG A 501 -9.61 -4.21 29.33
CA ARG A 501 -9.19 -5.29 28.41
C ARG A 501 -10.36 -6.21 28.07
N LEU A 502 -11.14 -6.66 29.04
CA LEU A 502 -12.33 -7.47 28.82
C LEU A 502 -13.32 -6.77 27.88
N ARG A 503 -13.50 -5.46 28.06
CA ARG A 503 -14.37 -4.66 27.20
C ARG A 503 -13.86 -4.58 25.75
N LEU A 504 -12.55 -4.46 25.53
CA LEU A 504 -11.98 -4.49 24.18
C LEU A 504 -12.11 -5.88 23.55
N GLN A 505 -11.82 -6.93 24.30
CA GLN A 505 -11.91 -8.33 23.85
C GLN A 505 -13.35 -8.78 23.52
N SER A 506 -14.37 -8.16 24.12
CA SER A 506 -15.77 -8.45 23.82
C SER A 506 -16.25 -7.84 22.48
N GLN A 507 -15.44 -7.01 21.84
CA GLN A 507 -15.75 -6.36 20.57
C GLN A 507 -14.96 -6.99 19.42
N MET A 508 -15.45 -6.78 18.20
CA MET A 508 -14.72 -7.14 17.00
C MET A 508 -13.35 -6.44 16.96
N SER A 509 -12.31 -7.15 16.55
CA SER A 509 -10.96 -6.56 16.42
C SER A 509 -10.88 -5.52 15.30
N ASN A 510 -9.89 -4.61 15.37
CA ASN A 510 -9.64 -3.65 14.30
C ASN A 510 -9.42 -4.35 12.94
N SER A 511 -8.65 -5.44 12.93
CA SER A 511 -8.39 -6.21 11.70
C SER A 511 -9.67 -6.78 11.08
N GLN A 512 -10.61 -7.25 11.89
CA GLN A 512 -11.90 -7.75 11.40
C GLN A 512 -12.78 -6.61 10.86
N ARG A 513 -12.79 -5.43 11.52
CA ARG A 513 -13.51 -4.25 11.04
C ARG A 513 -12.94 -3.72 9.74
N VAL A 514 -11.62 -3.56 9.66
CA VAL A 514 -10.94 -3.02 8.46
C VAL A 514 -11.20 -3.88 7.22
N LYS A 515 -11.29 -5.21 7.36
CA LYS A 515 -11.63 -6.11 6.25
C LYS A 515 -13.00 -5.84 5.63
N GLN A 516 -13.92 -5.25 6.38
CA GLN A 516 -15.29 -4.94 5.96
C GLN A 516 -15.49 -3.44 5.70
N SER A 517 -14.41 -2.66 5.77
CA SER A 517 -14.46 -1.20 5.70
C SER A 517 -14.18 -0.69 4.30
N HIS A 518 -14.93 0.32 3.89
CA HIS A 518 -14.66 1.07 2.66
C HIS A 518 -13.68 2.21 2.90
N VAL A 519 -13.75 2.87 4.07
CA VAL A 519 -12.85 3.94 4.47
C VAL A 519 -12.36 3.67 5.89
N VAL A 520 -11.06 3.87 6.11
CA VAL A 520 -10.43 3.76 7.42
C VAL A 520 -9.92 5.13 7.87
N LEU A 521 -10.27 5.50 9.08
CA LEU A 521 -9.85 6.72 9.75
C LEU A 521 -9.10 6.38 11.05
N SER A 522 -8.28 7.28 11.54
CA SER A 522 -7.59 7.11 12.81
C SER A 522 -7.53 8.42 13.59
N THR A 523 -7.67 8.31 14.90
CA THR A 523 -7.53 9.42 15.84
C THR A 523 -6.26 9.30 16.67
N LEU A 524 -5.26 8.56 16.16
CA LEU A 524 -4.00 8.33 16.86
C LEU A 524 -3.18 9.61 17.02
N TRP A 525 -3.22 10.47 16.01
CA TRP A 525 -2.47 11.72 15.97
C TRP A 525 -3.25 12.89 16.58
N GLU A 526 -2.70 14.08 16.48
CA GLU A 526 -3.31 15.32 16.95
C GLU A 526 -4.71 15.53 16.35
N PRO A 527 -5.63 16.20 17.07
CA PRO A 527 -7.00 16.45 16.58
C PRO A 527 -7.07 17.12 15.21
N ALA A 528 -6.13 18.02 14.90
CA ALA A 528 -6.04 18.67 13.59
C ALA A 528 -5.85 17.66 12.45
N VAL A 529 -4.99 16.67 12.64
CA VAL A 529 -4.75 15.58 11.67
C VAL A 529 -6.00 14.73 11.47
N THR A 530 -6.73 14.46 12.57
CA THR A 530 -8.02 13.75 12.47
C THR A 530 -9.01 14.55 11.63
N CYS A 531 -9.10 15.87 11.82
CA CYS A 531 -9.95 16.74 11.01
C CYS A 531 -9.56 16.67 9.52
N GLU A 532 -8.27 16.81 9.19
CA GLU A 532 -7.77 16.70 7.81
C GLU A 532 -8.13 15.37 7.15
N LEU A 533 -8.01 14.25 7.88
CA LEU A 533 -8.37 12.93 7.37
C LEU A 533 -9.89 12.80 7.09
N VAL A 534 -10.73 13.35 7.97
CA VAL A 534 -12.19 13.35 7.79
C VAL A 534 -12.59 14.24 6.62
N GLU A 535 -12.00 15.44 6.51
CA GLU A 535 -12.23 16.39 5.41
C GLU A 535 -11.80 15.78 4.06
N LYS A 536 -10.66 15.08 4.03
CA LYS A 536 -10.20 14.34 2.85
C LYS A 536 -11.23 13.28 2.44
N ALA A 537 -11.68 12.46 3.39
CA ALA A 537 -12.67 11.41 3.11
C ALA A 537 -14.00 12.01 2.62
N TRP A 538 -14.45 13.09 3.25
CA TRP A 538 -15.65 13.81 2.87
C TRP A 538 -15.56 14.42 1.48
N ALA A 539 -14.46 15.08 1.16
CA ALA A 539 -14.23 15.68 -0.16
C ALA A 539 -14.23 14.62 -1.28
N LEU A 540 -13.59 13.48 -1.03
CA LEU A 540 -13.60 12.35 -1.96
C LEU A 540 -15.01 11.74 -2.13
N LEU A 541 -15.79 11.64 -1.07
CA LEU A 541 -17.19 11.22 -1.14
C LEU A 541 -18.01 12.22 -1.96
N GLN A 542 -17.93 13.53 -1.65
CA GLN A 542 -18.68 14.56 -2.37
C GLN A 542 -18.34 14.61 -3.87
N LYS A 543 -17.10 14.29 -4.23
CA LYS A 543 -16.70 14.17 -5.63
C LYS A 543 -17.42 13.00 -6.30
N ARG A 544 -17.46 11.81 -5.69
CA ARG A 544 -18.16 10.63 -6.23
C ARG A 544 -19.66 10.86 -6.38
N LEU A 545 -20.30 11.48 -5.39
CA LEU A 545 -21.75 11.78 -5.43
C LEU A 545 -22.15 12.80 -6.52
N LYS A 546 -21.19 13.58 -7.04
CA LYS A 546 -21.42 14.50 -8.16
C LYS A 546 -21.21 13.85 -9.54
N GLU A 547 -20.43 12.78 -9.57
CA GLU A 547 -20.09 12.05 -10.80
C GLU A 547 -21.12 10.92 -11.09
N GLU A 548 -21.91 10.51 -10.10
CA GLU A 548 -23.07 9.61 -10.24
C GLU A 548 -24.36 10.38 -10.63
#